data_d90a9f1c178ef7ea0ec13b554a12322c
#
_entry.id   d90a9f1c178ef7ea0ec13b554a12322c
#
_cell.length_a   1.000
_cell.length_b   1.000
_cell.length_c   1.000
_cell.angle_alpha   90.00
_cell.angle_beta   90.00
_cell.angle_gamma   90.00
#
_symmetry.space_group_name_H-M   'P 1'
#
loop_
_entity.id
_entity.type
_entity.pdbx_description
1 polymer ?
#
loop_
_entity_poly.entity_id
_entity_poly.type
_entity_poly.pdbx_seq_one_letter_code
_entity_poly.pdbx_strand_id
1 'polypeptide(L)'
;MFEFLKKPLHTPSDHSHPVHHHEVAIESSDDPHGEDVGQIAVDILETHEWYLVIAPLAGVPRSDVDVTISRNVLTVSGNRPQPEIYGEAFKIPVRECFYGPFSRSIILPENLALDTIRATIERGMLIITIPYLILDARTVKVEHIEDGEE
;
A
#
# COMPACT_ATOMS: atom_id res chain seq x y z
N MET A 1 -9.99 -22.22 -26.01
CA MET A 1 -10.34 -21.55 -27.27
C MET A 1 -10.49 -20.07 -26.91
N PHE A 2 -9.41 -19.29 -27.14
CA PHE A 2 -9.27 -17.89 -26.70
C PHE A 2 -9.81 -16.97 -27.80
N GLU A 3 -10.95 -16.37 -27.56
CA GLU A 3 -11.57 -15.42 -28.50
C GLU A 3 -11.92 -14.11 -27.78
N PHE A 4 -10.88 -13.42 -27.26
CA PHE A 4 -11.05 -12.11 -26.60
C PHE A 4 -10.05 -11.03 -27.03
N LEU A 5 -9.46 -11.13 -28.21
CA LEU A 5 -8.48 -10.16 -28.73
C LEU A 5 -8.87 -9.60 -30.09
N LYS A 6 -10.02 -8.92 -30.16
CA LYS A 6 -10.31 -8.00 -31.31
C LYS A 6 -11.17 -6.82 -30.86
N LYS A 7 -10.57 -5.86 -30.15
CA LYS A 7 -11.04 -4.48 -30.18
C LYS A 7 -9.88 -3.58 -30.60
N PRO A 8 -10.09 -2.67 -31.57
CA PRO A 8 -9.05 -1.76 -31.99
C PRO A 8 -8.72 -0.76 -30.90
N LEU A 9 -7.41 -0.55 -30.66
CA LEU A 9 -6.90 0.48 -29.77
C LEU A 9 -7.33 1.86 -30.28
N HIS A 10 -8.10 2.54 -29.44
CA HIS A 10 -8.34 3.96 -29.58
C HIS A 10 -7.06 4.68 -29.16
N THR A 11 -6.46 5.48 -30.02
CA THR A 11 -5.31 6.31 -29.73
C THR A 11 -5.72 7.45 -28.80
N PRO A 12 -5.16 7.57 -27.59
CA PRO A 12 -5.36 8.77 -26.77
C PRO A 12 -4.47 9.90 -27.29
N SER A 13 -5.05 11.07 -27.43
CA SER A 13 -4.37 12.34 -27.64
C SER A 13 -3.38 12.64 -26.52
N ASP A 14 -2.19 13.04 -26.93
CA ASP A 14 -1.08 13.57 -26.17
C ASP A 14 -1.52 14.68 -25.17
N HIS A 15 -1.51 14.35 -23.89
CA HIS A 15 -1.47 15.31 -22.79
C HIS A 15 -0.35 14.89 -21.86
N SER A 16 0.85 15.39 -22.15
CA SER A 16 2.03 15.32 -21.31
C SER A 16 1.80 16.06 -20.00
N HIS A 17 1.42 15.35 -18.94
CA HIS A 17 1.57 15.83 -17.57
C HIS A 17 2.95 15.41 -17.05
N PRO A 18 3.69 16.31 -16.38
CA PRO A 18 4.97 15.97 -15.78
C PRO A 18 4.74 14.99 -14.62
N VAL A 19 5.25 13.78 -14.77
CA VAL A 19 5.30 12.80 -13.68
C VAL A 19 6.36 13.25 -12.70
N HIS A 20 5.95 13.78 -11.55
CA HIS A 20 6.85 14.01 -10.44
C HIS A 20 7.22 12.66 -9.84
N HIS A 21 8.42 12.18 -10.14
CA HIS A 21 9.03 11.08 -9.42
C HIS A 21 9.39 11.57 -8.02
N HIS A 22 8.61 11.20 -7.01
CA HIS A 22 9.08 11.26 -5.63
C HIS A 22 10.06 10.12 -5.43
N GLU A 23 11.34 10.48 -5.38
CA GLU A 23 12.41 9.59 -4.97
C GLU A 23 12.24 9.34 -3.46
N VAL A 24 11.72 8.15 -3.13
CA VAL A 24 11.63 7.71 -1.73
C VAL A 24 13.03 7.30 -1.30
N ALA A 25 13.65 8.08 -0.41
CA ALA A 25 14.92 7.74 0.22
C ALA A 25 14.76 6.42 0.99
N ILE A 26 15.47 5.39 0.56
CA ILE A 26 15.55 4.11 1.24
C ILE A 26 16.63 4.26 2.32
N GLU A 27 16.23 4.43 3.58
CA GLU A 27 17.15 4.26 4.69
C GLU A 27 17.40 2.74 4.88
N SER A 28 18.57 2.28 4.46
CA SER A 28 19.08 0.96 4.78
C SER A 28 19.51 0.96 6.25
N SER A 29 18.78 0.26 7.11
CA SER A 29 19.26 -0.05 8.46
C SER A 29 20.29 -1.19 8.35
N ASP A 30 21.56 -0.86 8.44
CA ASP A 30 22.65 -1.82 8.65
C ASP A 30 22.58 -2.32 10.09
N ASP A 31 21.78 -3.36 10.35
CA ASP A 31 21.85 -4.17 11.56
C ASP A 31 22.65 -5.45 11.24
N PRO A 32 23.88 -5.63 11.74
CA PRO A 32 24.76 -6.75 11.39
C PRO A 32 24.30 -8.11 11.92
N HIS A 33 23.15 -8.22 12.61
CA HIS A 33 22.62 -9.45 13.20
C HIS A 33 21.11 -9.64 12.97
N GLY A 34 20.44 -8.77 12.19
CA GLY A 34 19.04 -8.93 11.82
C GLY A 34 18.88 -9.90 10.65
N GLU A 35 17.92 -10.81 10.71
CA GLU A 35 17.46 -11.53 9.50
C GLU A 35 17.14 -10.47 8.43
N ASP A 36 17.65 -10.67 7.21
CA ASP A 36 17.39 -9.76 6.09
C ASP A 36 15.87 -9.63 5.86
N VAL A 37 15.29 -8.54 6.30
CA VAL A 37 13.87 -8.25 6.08
C VAL A 37 13.70 -7.66 4.70
N GLY A 38 13.04 -8.42 3.82
CA GLY A 38 12.76 -7.97 2.45
C GLY A 38 11.73 -6.85 2.41
N GLN A 39 11.76 -6.06 1.35
CA GLN A 39 10.71 -5.10 1.06
C GLN A 39 9.80 -5.64 -0.05
N ILE A 40 8.49 -5.50 0.13
CA ILE A 40 7.52 -5.78 -0.93
C ILE A 40 7.25 -4.53 -1.76
N ALA A 41 7.03 -4.72 -3.05
CA ALA A 41 6.52 -3.66 -3.92
C ALA A 41 5.08 -3.30 -3.54
N VAL A 42 4.73 -2.04 -3.65
CA VAL A 42 3.37 -1.55 -3.44
C VAL A 42 3.01 -0.54 -4.52
N ASP A 43 1.76 -0.61 -4.98
CA ASP A 43 1.15 0.45 -5.77
C ASP A 43 0.18 1.22 -4.87
N ILE A 44 0.17 2.53 -5.03
CA ILE A 44 -0.76 3.42 -4.33
C ILE A 44 -1.63 4.09 -5.39
N LEU A 45 -2.94 3.95 -5.23
CA LEU A 45 -3.93 4.54 -6.12
C LEU A 45 -4.85 5.45 -5.31
N GLU A 46 -5.18 6.59 -5.89
CA GLU A 46 -6.14 7.51 -5.32
C GLU A 46 -7.33 7.68 -6.26
N THR A 47 -8.53 7.63 -5.69
CA THR A 47 -9.79 7.97 -6.36
C THR A 47 -10.42 9.16 -5.63
N HIS A 48 -11.59 9.62 -6.04
CA HIS A 48 -12.30 10.68 -5.30
C HIS A 48 -12.80 10.22 -3.93
N GLU A 49 -12.94 8.91 -3.71
CA GLU A 49 -13.53 8.33 -2.50
C GLU A 49 -12.53 7.52 -1.67
N TRP A 50 -11.49 6.98 -2.30
CA TRP A 50 -10.63 5.96 -1.72
C TRP A 50 -9.15 6.21 -1.96
N TYR A 51 -8.36 5.96 -0.93
CA TYR A 51 -6.93 5.72 -1.00
C TYR A 51 -6.69 4.21 -0.93
N LEU A 52 -6.04 3.66 -1.94
CA LEU A 52 -5.83 2.22 -2.08
C LEU A 52 -4.35 1.90 -2.06
N VAL A 53 -3.99 0.84 -1.31
CA VAL A 53 -2.65 0.26 -1.34
C VAL A 53 -2.78 -1.16 -1.84
N ILE A 54 -2.03 -1.49 -2.89
CA ILE A 54 -2.05 -2.82 -3.53
C ILE A 54 -0.64 -3.40 -3.47
N ALA A 55 -0.52 -4.65 -2.99
CA ALA A 55 0.75 -5.35 -2.89
C ALA A 55 0.66 -6.80 -3.37
N PRO A 56 1.57 -7.28 -4.23
CA PRO A 56 1.64 -8.68 -4.61
C PRO A 56 2.19 -9.53 -3.45
N LEU A 57 1.36 -10.43 -2.93
CA LEU A 57 1.69 -11.36 -1.86
C LEU A 57 1.58 -12.83 -2.31
N ALA A 58 1.87 -13.10 -3.58
CA ALA A 58 1.87 -14.47 -4.10
C ALA A 58 2.75 -15.39 -3.24
N GLY A 59 2.22 -16.55 -2.88
CA GLY A 59 2.91 -17.54 -2.04
C GLY A 59 2.93 -17.23 -0.54
N VAL A 60 2.28 -16.15 -0.09
CA VAL A 60 2.15 -15.82 1.33
C VAL A 60 0.78 -16.29 1.85
N PRO A 61 0.72 -17.17 2.86
CA PRO A 61 -0.53 -17.52 3.52
C PRO A 61 -1.16 -16.29 4.18
N ARG A 62 -2.49 -16.21 4.16
CA ARG A 62 -3.21 -15.10 4.79
C ARG A 62 -2.90 -14.96 6.29
N SER A 63 -2.66 -16.08 6.98
CA SER A 63 -2.27 -16.10 8.40
C SER A 63 -0.92 -15.46 8.68
N ASP A 64 -0.09 -15.32 7.66
CA ASP A 64 1.29 -14.85 7.77
C ASP A 64 1.43 -13.40 7.27
N VAL A 65 0.32 -12.67 7.20
CA VAL A 65 0.26 -11.27 6.79
C VAL A 65 -0.34 -10.44 7.92
N ASP A 66 0.41 -9.47 8.40
CA ASP A 66 -0.03 -8.47 9.36
C ASP A 66 -0.13 -7.10 8.71
N VAL A 67 -1.20 -6.38 9.01
CA VAL A 67 -1.42 -4.99 8.59
C VAL A 67 -1.67 -4.17 9.84
N THR A 68 -0.77 -3.24 10.13
CA THR A 68 -0.86 -2.38 11.31
C THR A 68 -0.84 -0.91 10.93
N ILE A 69 -1.50 -0.08 11.74
CA ILE A 69 -1.43 1.37 11.62
C ILE A 69 -1.02 1.94 12.95
N SER A 70 0.03 2.74 12.95
CA SER A 70 0.47 3.52 14.10
C SER A 70 0.59 4.98 13.69
N ARG A 71 -0.21 5.85 14.32
CA ARG A 71 -0.36 7.24 13.91
C ARG A 71 -0.80 7.31 12.44
N ASN A 72 0.03 7.85 11.55
CA ASN A 72 -0.21 7.91 10.10
C ASN A 72 0.70 6.98 9.29
N VAL A 73 1.28 5.94 9.92
CA VAL A 73 2.12 4.96 9.23
C VAL A 73 1.38 3.63 9.14
N LEU A 74 1.09 3.20 7.92
CA LEU A 74 0.60 1.88 7.59
C LEU A 74 1.79 0.95 7.37
N THR A 75 1.86 -0.16 8.11
CA THR A 75 2.89 -1.18 7.92
C THR A 75 2.25 -2.50 7.52
N VAL A 76 2.74 -3.05 6.42
CA VAL A 76 2.42 -4.40 5.96
C VAL A 76 3.64 -5.26 6.20
N SER A 77 3.50 -6.33 6.98
CA SER A 77 4.58 -7.27 7.29
C SER A 77 4.09 -8.70 7.18
N GLY A 78 5.03 -9.63 7.09
CA GLY A 78 4.72 -11.04 7.00
C GLY A 78 5.93 -11.89 6.67
N ASN A 79 5.67 -13.16 6.34
CA ASN A 79 6.70 -14.08 5.93
C ASN A 79 6.27 -14.83 4.65
N ARG A 80 7.13 -14.82 3.62
CA ARG A 80 6.91 -15.61 2.40
C ARG A 80 7.70 -16.91 2.48
N PRO A 81 7.04 -18.05 2.70
CA PRO A 81 7.72 -19.32 2.81
C PRO A 81 8.34 -19.71 1.47
N GLN A 82 9.54 -20.30 1.54
CA GLN A 82 10.17 -20.88 0.36
C GLN A 82 9.48 -22.22 0.02
N PRO A 83 9.12 -22.46 -1.26
CA PRO A 83 8.54 -23.75 -1.67
C PRO A 83 9.48 -24.92 -1.37
N GLU A 84 8.91 -26.04 -0.91
CA GLU A 84 9.66 -27.26 -0.53
C GLU A 84 10.54 -27.81 -1.65
N ILE A 85 10.13 -27.62 -2.91
CA ILE A 85 10.86 -28.06 -4.10
C ILE A 85 12.30 -27.49 -4.17
N TYR A 86 12.58 -26.39 -3.49
CA TYR A 86 13.94 -25.85 -3.40
C TYR A 86 14.91 -26.80 -2.71
N GLY A 87 14.41 -27.66 -1.77
CA GLY A 87 15.20 -28.67 -1.09
C GLY A 87 15.64 -29.83 -1.99
N GLU A 88 14.95 -30.04 -3.11
CA GLU A 88 15.27 -31.08 -4.09
C GLU A 88 16.27 -30.58 -5.18
N ALA A 89 16.51 -29.27 -5.24
CA ALA A 89 17.36 -28.68 -6.28
C ALA A 89 18.85 -28.91 -5.97
N PHE A 90 19.56 -29.61 -6.87
CA PHE A 90 21.03 -29.73 -6.75
C PHE A 90 21.77 -28.46 -7.21
N LYS A 91 21.12 -27.57 -7.96
CA LYS A 91 21.65 -26.28 -8.43
C LYS A 91 20.53 -25.29 -8.68
N ILE A 92 20.74 -24.03 -8.28
CA ILE A 92 19.84 -22.91 -8.54
C ILE A 92 20.59 -21.90 -9.42
N PRO A 93 20.48 -21.97 -10.75
CA PRO A 93 21.20 -21.09 -11.66
C PRO A 93 20.83 -19.62 -11.53
N VAL A 94 19.57 -19.34 -11.19
CA VAL A 94 19.01 -17.98 -11.03
C VAL A 94 18.09 -17.96 -9.82
N ARG A 95 18.23 -16.97 -8.95
CA ARG A 95 17.36 -16.74 -7.78
C ARG A 95 17.06 -15.25 -7.66
N GLU A 96 15.89 -14.84 -8.10
CA GLU A 96 15.44 -13.45 -8.06
C GLU A 96 14.24 -13.27 -7.11
N CYS A 97 13.54 -14.38 -6.76
CA CYS A 97 12.43 -14.34 -5.82
C CYS A 97 12.94 -14.19 -4.39
N PHE A 98 12.35 -13.27 -3.65
CA PHE A 98 12.58 -13.14 -2.22
C PHE A 98 11.67 -14.08 -1.44
N TYR A 99 12.25 -14.84 -0.52
CA TYR A 99 11.56 -15.66 0.49
C TYR A 99 12.08 -15.29 1.87
N GLY A 100 11.23 -15.34 2.87
CA GLY A 100 11.54 -14.95 4.23
C GLY A 100 10.66 -13.80 4.72
N PRO A 101 11.03 -13.20 5.87
CA PRO A 101 10.30 -12.08 6.46
C PRO A 101 10.36 -10.85 5.55
N PHE A 102 9.26 -10.11 5.48
CA PHE A 102 9.17 -8.85 4.75
C PHE A 102 8.42 -7.80 5.55
N SER A 103 8.72 -6.54 5.26
CA SER A 103 7.99 -5.40 5.82
C SER A 103 7.96 -4.24 4.84
N ARG A 104 6.86 -3.50 4.83
CA ARG A 104 6.72 -2.26 4.07
C ARG A 104 5.93 -1.24 4.86
N SER A 105 6.53 -0.07 5.09
CA SER A 105 5.86 1.06 5.73
C SER A 105 5.50 2.13 4.72
N ILE A 106 4.32 2.74 4.87
CA ILE A 106 3.74 3.75 4.00
C ILE A 106 3.22 4.87 4.88
N ILE A 107 3.64 6.09 4.62
CA ILE A 107 3.10 7.28 5.29
C ILE A 107 1.76 7.61 4.63
N LEU A 108 0.70 7.63 5.43
CA LEU A 108 -0.65 7.92 4.97
C LEU A 108 -0.97 9.42 5.04
N PRO A 109 -1.78 9.96 4.11
CA PRO A 109 -2.37 11.29 4.23
C PRO A 109 -3.21 11.45 5.50
N GLU A 110 -3.30 12.67 6.03
CA GLU A 110 -4.04 12.95 7.27
C GLU A 110 -5.57 12.94 7.10
N ASN A 111 -6.05 13.07 5.86
CA ASN A 111 -7.48 13.17 5.53
C ASN A 111 -8.13 11.80 5.26
N LEU A 112 -7.63 10.73 5.85
CA LEU A 112 -8.16 9.38 5.71
C LEU A 112 -8.95 8.92 6.93
N ALA A 113 -10.05 8.19 6.70
CA ALA A 113 -10.89 7.58 7.73
C ALA A 113 -10.29 6.23 8.16
N LEU A 114 -9.26 6.26 9.03
CA LEU A 114 -8.49 5.08 9.42
C LEU A 114 -9.28 4.05 10.25
N ASP A 115 -10.39 4.47 10.88
CA ASP A 115 -11.30 3.60 11.64
C ASP A 115 -12.13 2.67 10.75
N THR A 116 -12.23 2.97 9.46
CA THR A 116 -13.01 2.21 8.48
C THR A 116 -12.17 1.50 7.42
N ILE A 117 -10.85 1.39 7.66
CA ILE A 117 -9.93 0.68 6.77
C ILE A 117 -10.34 -0.78 6.58
N ARG A 118 -10.15 -1.27 5.37
CA ARG A 118 -10.36 -2.69 5.03
C ARG A 118 -9.15 -3.23 4.32
N ALA A 119 -8.75 -4.45 4.67
CA ALA A 119 -7.69 -5.20 4.00
C ALA A 119 -8.23 -6.55 3.53
N THR A 120 -8.00 -6.88 2.27
CA THR A 120 -8.42 -8.15 1.66
C THR A 120 -7.27 -8.74 0.86
N ILE A 121 -7.21 -10.07 0.81
CA ILE A 121 -6.29 -10.78 -0.09
C ILE A 121 -7.12 -11.53 -1.12
N GLU A 122 -6.92 -11.20 -2.38
CA GLU A 122 -7.57 -11.85 -3.51
C GLU A 122 -6.52 -12.23 -4.56
N ARG A 123 -6.50 -13.50 -4.95
CA ARG A 123 -5.59 -14.05 -5.98
C ARG A 123 -4.11 -13.70 -5.76
N GLY A 124 -3.68 -13.69 -4.50
CA GLY A 124 -2.30 -13.35 -4.13
C GLY A 124 -1.99 -11.85 -4.14
N MET A 125 -2.99 -10.98 -4.27
CA MET A 125 -2.87 -9.55 -4.13
C MET A 125 -3.49 -9.09 -2.82
N LEU A 126 -2.74 -8.37 -1.99
CA LEU A 126 -3.27 -7.62 -0.87
C LEU A 126 -3.84 -6.31 -1.39
N ILE A 127 -5.07 -6.01 -1.02
CA ILE A 127 -5.75 -4.76 -1.35
C ILE A 127 -6.19 -4.12 -0.05
N ILE A 128 -5.65 -2.95 0.27
CA ILE A 128 -6.05 -2.15 1.42
C ILE A 128 -6.80 -0.93 0.90
N THR A 129 -8.01 -0.74 1.40
CA THR A 129 -8.91 0.33 0.98
C THR A 129 -9.19 1.22 2.18
N ILE A 130 -8.92 2.51 2.05
CA ILE A 130 -9.09 3.52 3.09
C ILE A 130 -9.94 4.66 2.52
N PRO A 131 -11.13 4.94 3.07
CA PRO A 131 -11.94 6.07 2.61
C PRO A 131 -11.31 7.39 2.99
N TYR A 132 -11.58 8.44 2.21
CA TYR A 132 -11.30 9.80 2.65
C TYR A 132 -12.30 10.25 3.71
N LEU A 133 -11.86 11.11 4.63
CA LEU A 133 -12.74 11.77 5.60
C LEU A 133 -13.69 12.70 4.86
N ILE A 134 -14.98 12.51 5.09
CA ILE A 134 -16.01 13.44 4.64
C ILE A 134 -16.09 14.55 5.70
N LEU A 135 -15.57 15.73 5.39
CA LEU A 135 -15.67 16.89 6.27
C LEU A 135 -16.95 17.65 5.91
N ASP A 136 -17.98 17.50 6.72
CA ASP A 136 -19.17 18.34 6.60
C ASP A 136 -18.83 19.78 6.96
N ALA A 137 -19.14 20.72 6.07
CA ALA A 137 -18.97 22.13 6.34
C ALA A 137 -19.88 22.55 7.52
N ARG A 138 -19.29 22.98 8.63
CA ARG A 138 -20.03 23.53 9.76
C ARG A 138 -20.02 25.05 9.70
N THR A 139 -21.21 25.65 9.72
CA THR A 139 -21.35 27.09 9.94
C THR A 139 -21.23 27.38 11.42
N VAL A 140 -20.22 28.14 11.83
CA VAL A 140 -20.07 28.60 13.20
C VAL A 140 -20.74 29.96 13.30
N LYS A 141 -21.71 30.10 14.23
CA LYS A 141 -22.29 31.39 14.56
C LYS A 141 -21.30 32.16 15.42
N VAL A 142 -21.00 33.38 15.00
CA VAL A 142 -20.21 34.34 15.81
C VAL A 142 -21.21 35.01 16.78
N GLU A 143 -20.98 34.82 18.07
CA GLU A 143 -21.74 35.52 19.11
C GLU A 143 -21.01 36.83 19.43
N HIS A 144 -21.77 37.92 19.48
CA HIS A 144 -21.25 39.22 19.92
C HIS A 144 -21.33 39.28 21.45
N ILE A 145 -20.19 39.41 22.10
CA ILE A 145 -20.16 39.68 23.53
C ILE A 145 -20.30 41.17 23.68
N GLU A 146 -21.43 41.67 24.21
CA GLU A 146 -21.56 43.05 24.60
C GLU A 146 -20.68 43.28 25.84
N ASP A 147 -19.65 44.15 25.69
CA ASP A 147 -18.87 44.60 26.84
C ASP A 147 -19.81 45.34 27.76
N GLY A 148 -20.06 44.80 28.95
CA GLY A 148 -20.89 45.45 29.95
C GLY A 148 -20.24 46.78 30.35
N GLU A 149 -20.93 47.85 30.08
CA GLU A 149 -20.59 49.16 30.63
C GLU A 149 -20.73 49.11 32.17
N GLU A 150 -19.60 49.44 32.86
CA GLU A 150 -19.62 49.82 34.28
C GLU A 150 -20.10 51.26 34.44
#